data_8911d9ce3394a20b8dbfb2d3665e0f9f
#
_entry.id   8911d9ce3394a20b8dbfb2d3665e0f9f
#
_cell.length_a   1.000
_cell.length_b   1.000
_cell.length_c   1.000
_cell.angle_alpha   90.00
_cell.angle_beta   90.00
_cell.angle_gamma   90.00
#
_symmetry.space_group_name_H-M   'P 1'
#
loop_
_entity.id
_entity.type
_entity.pdbx_description
1 polymer ?
#
loop_
_entity_poly.entity_id
_entity_poly.type
_entity_poly.pdbx_seq_one_letter_code
_entity_poly.pdbx_strand_id
1 'polypeptide(L)'
;MLASRLRNQKLAKTNLDKPEDVVSWLGAVQAQDYTGAAWGLSLRAKNLRDVDVEEAFTAGRILRTHIMRPTWHFVTPADIRWMQALTGPRVQATNRAYCRSLGLEDRLITRARRVIERALEGGCHLTRDELSAALRRVRIELKGQPLAHLLADAELDATICSGPVSAAG
;
A
#
# COMPACT_ATOMS: atom_id res chain seq x y z
N MET A 1 16.68 16.82 23.62
CA MET A 1 15.84 15.71 23.11
C MET A 1 14.81 16.12 22.06
N LEU A 2 13.94 17.12 22.31
CA LEU A 2 12.90 17.52 21.33
C LEU A 2 13.49 18.01 19.99
N ALA A 3 14.46 18.91 20.01
CA ALA A 3 15.13 19.42 18.80
C ALA A 3 15.78 18.33 17.94
N SER A 4 16.32 17.29 18.56
CA SER A 4 16.89 16.14 17.81
C SER A 4 15.81 15.30 17.15
N ARG A 5 14.68 15.08 17.82
CA ARG A 5 13.51 14.37 17.24
C ARG A 5 12.95 15.11 16.04
N LEU A 6 12.76 16.44 16.13
CA LEU A 6 12.26 17.25 15.01
C LEU A 6 13.20 17.21 13.81
N ARG A 7 14.52 17.27 14.05
CA ARG A 7 15.53 17.14 12.99
C ARG A 7 15.52 15.77 12.33
N ASN A 8 15.50 14.69 13.13
CA ASN A 8 15.46 13.32 12.61
C ASN A 8 14.18 13.03 11.84
N GLN A 9 13.06 13.65 12.23
CA GLN A 9 11.79 13.59 11.52
C GLN A 9 11.72 14.56 10.33
N LYS A 10 12.80 15.29 10.02
CA LYS A 10 12.85 16.31 8.96
C LYS A 10 11.80 17.42 9.08
N LEU A 11 11.24 17.62 10.25
CA LEU A 11 10.31 18.73 10.56
C LEU A 11 11.02 20.05 10.87
N ALA A 12 12.33 20.00 11.12
CA ALA A 12 13.18 21.16 11.27
C ALA A 12 14.48 20.97 10.47
N LYS A 13 14.85 21.94 9.64
CA LYS A 13 16.05 21.96 8.79
C LYS A 13 16.11 20.78 7.83
N THR A 14 15.09 20.62 6.99
CA THR A 14 15.15 19.66 5.89
C THR A 14 16.00 20.17 4.74
N ASN A 15 16.68 19.24 4.07
CA ASN A 15 17.36 19.46 2.78
C ASN A 15 16.73 18.59 1.67
N LEU A 16 15.63 17.90 1.97
CA LEU A 16 14.90 17.06 1.04
C LEU A 16 13.95 17.91 0.21
N ASP A 17 13.77 17.56 -1.06
CA ASP A 17 12.91 18.27 -2.01
C ASP A 17 12.01 17.32 -2.82
N LYS A 18 12.16 16.00 -2.65
CA LYS A 18 11.38 14.99 -3.36
C LYS A 18 10.60 14.10 -2.39
N PRO A 19 9.38 13.65 -2.76
CA PRO A 19 8.58 12.75 -1.92
C PRO A 19 9.31 11.43 -1.61
N GLU A 20 9.93 10.83 -2.63
CA GLU A 20 10.66 9.57 -2.50
C GLU A 20 11.84 9.66 -1.53
N ASP A 21 12.52 10.80 -1.47
CA ASP A 21 13.63 11.01 -0.52
C ASP A 21 13.14 11.08 0.92
N VAL A 22 11.95 11.67 1.15
CA VAL A 22 11.32 11.70 2.48
C VAL A 22 10.90 10.29 2.91
N VAL A 23 10.28 9.54 2.00
CA VAL A 23 9.85 8.16 2.26
C VAL A 23 11.07 7.28 2.53
N SER A 24 12.12 7.38 1.71
CA SER A 24 13.38 6.66 1.90
C SER A 24 14.05 6.98 3.24
N TRP A 25 14.07 8.26 3.64
CA TRP A 25 14.64 8.68 4.92
C TRP A 25 13.90 8.08 6.12
N LEU A 26 12.57 8.00 6.05
CA LEU A 26 11.72 7.48 7.13
C LEU A 26 11.56 5.95 7.07
N GLY A 27 11.94 5.32 5.95
CA GLY A 27 11.73 3.92 5.63
C GLY A 27 10.30 3.62 5.20
N ALA A 28 9.31 4.03 5.98
CA ALA A 28 7.90 3.93 5.65
C ALA A 28 7.10 5.04 6.31
N VAL A 29 6.03 5.48 5.64
CA VAL A 29 5.11 6.50 6.16
C VAL A 29 3.69 5.95 6.14
N GLN A 30 3.02 5.92 7.30
CA GLN A 30 1.64 5.47 7.36
C GLN A 30 0.77 6.32 6.43
N ALA A 31 0.04 5.65 5.54
CA ALA A 31 -0.76 6.26 4.46
C ALA A 31 -2.18 5.68 4.42
N GLN A 32 -2.76 5.35 5.59
CA GLN A 32 -4.16 4.93 5.68
C GLN A 32 -5.09 6.05 5.21
N ASP A 33 -4.84 7.27 5.65
CA ASP A 33 -5.33 8.49 5.04
C ASP A 33 -4.29 9.00 4.04
N TYR A 34 -4.62 8.92 2.75
CA TYR A 34 -3.72 9.31 1.66
C TYR A 34 -3.39 10.81 1.71
N THR A 35 -4.41 11.65 1.85
CA THR A 35 -4.25 13.11 1.88
C THR A 35 -3.42 13.57 3.06
N GLY A 36 -3.71 13.05 4.25
CA GLY A 36 -2.93 13.34 5.45
C GLY A 36 -1.47 12.86 5.36
N ALA A 37 -1.24 11.71 4.69
CA ALA A 37 0.12 11.21 4.45
C ALA A 37 0.87 12.08 3.44
N ALA A 38 0.25 12.50 2.33
CA ALA A 38 0.84 13.41 1.36
C ALA A 38 1.22 14.75 2.00
N TRP A 39 0.30 15.33 2.79
CA TRP A 39 0.60 16.53 3.58
C TRP A 39 1.76 16.30 4.56
N GLY A 40 1.81 15.14 5.20
CA GLY A 40 2.91 14.74 6.09
C GLY A 40 4.26 14.68 5.37
N LEU A 41 4.32 14.28 4.09
CA LEU A 41 5.54 14.36 3.27
C LEU A 41 5.91 15.81 2.98
N SER A 42 4.93 16.65 2.62
CA SER A 42 5.13 18.07 2.29
C SER A 42 5.71 18.86 3.47
N LEU A 43 5.36 18.53 4.71
CA LEU A 43 5.95 19.13 5.91
C LEU A 43 7.45 18.81 6.09
N ARG A 44 7.99 17.81 5.39
CA ARG A 44 9.35 17.26 5.56
C ARG A 44 10.27 17.56 4.39
N ALA A 45 9.75 18.16 3.33
CA ALA A 45 10.49 18.52 2.14
C ALA A 45 10.38 20.02 1.86
N LYS A 46 11.28 20.56 1.04
CA LYS A 46 11.24 21.96 0.60
C LYS A 46 10.30 22.10 -0.59
N ASN A 47 9.33 23.03 -0.48
CA ASN A 47 8.46 23.42 -1.60
C ASN A 47 7.67 22.26 -2.24
N LEU A 48 7.46 21.15 -1.53
CA LEU A 48 6.71 20.02 -2.01
C LEU A 48 5.21 20.33 -1.99
N ARG A 49 4.54 20.14 -3.12
CA ARG A 49 3.09 20.30 -3.28
C ARG A 49 2.42 18.92 -3.37
N ASP A 50 1.13 18.87 -3.17
CA ASP A 50 0.35 17.61 -3.28
C ASP A 50 0.49 16.96 -4.66
N VAL A 51 0.53 17.77 -5.74
CA VAL A 51 0.73 17.28 -7.11
C VAL A 51 2.08 16.56 -7.28
N ASP A 52 3.13 17.00 -6.61
CA ASP A 52 4.45 16.39 -6.69
C ASP A 52 4.44 14.97 -6.02
N VAL A 53 3.61 14.80 -4.97
CA VAL A 53 3.39 13.49 -4.33
C VAL A 53 2.58 12.58 -5.25
N GLU A 54 1.53 13.10 -5.88
CA GLU A 54 0.70 12.35 -6.83
C GLU A 54 1.49 11.92 -8.05
N GLU A 55 2.33 12.79 -8.61
CA GLU A 55 3.24 12.46 -9.70
C GLU A 55 4.25 11.39 -9.29
N ALA A 56 4.84 11.48 -8.10
CA ALA A 56 5.78 10.47 -7.59
C ALA A 56 5.09 9.11 -7.42
N PHE A 57 3.84 9.10 -6.96
CA PHE A 57 3.03 7.89 -6.80
C PHE A 57 2.65 7.30 -8.16
N THR A 58 2.15 8.11 -9.08
CA THR A 58 1.79 7.69 -10.44
C THR A 58 2.98 7.15 -11.23
N ALA A 59 4.15 7.78 -11.06
CA ALA A 59 5.40 7.33 -11.67
C ALA A 59 6.05 6.13 -10.96
N GLY A 60 5.47 5.62 -9.88
CA GLY A 60 6.00 4.49 -9.11
C GLY A 60 7.28 4.82 -8.33
N ARG A 61 7.63 6.10 -8.11
CA ARG A 61 8.77 6.50 -7.27
C ARG A 61 8.49 6.30 -5.79
N ILE A 62 7.23 6.38 -5.40
CA ILE A 62 6.71 5.90 -4.12
C ILE A 62 5.60 4.89 -4.41
N LEU A 63 5.45 3.90 -3.55
CA LEU A 63 4.43 2.86 -3.64
C LEU A 63 3.58 2.88 -2.37
N ARG A 64 2.35 2.38 -2.44
CA ARG A 64 1.46 2.26 -1.28
C ARG A 64 1.02 0.83 -1.12
N THR A 65 1.24 0.26 0.06
CA THR A 65 0.97 -1.14 0.35
C THR A 65 0.76 -1.39 1.84
N HIS A 66 0.23 -2.55 2.20
CA HIS A 66 0.20 -3.03 3.58
C HIS A 66 1.58 -3.58 3.98
N ILE A 67 2.14 -3.04 5.07
CA ILE A 67 3.36 -3.52 5.73
C ILE A 67 3.27 -3.25 7.24
N MET A 68 4.09 -3.96 8.03
CA MET A 68 4.24 -3.80 9.48
C MET A 68 2.97 -3.99 10.30
N ARG A 69 1.85 -3.45 9.87
CA ARG A 69 0.52 -3.49 10.48
C ARG A 69 -0.54 -3.62 9.37
N PRO A 70 -1.80 -3.97 9.66
CA PRO A 70 -2.87 -4.01 8.64
C PRO A 70 -3.34 -2.59 8.26
N THR A 71 -2.40 -1.73 7.90
CA THR A 71 -2.63 -0.35 7.42
C THR A 71 -1.72 -0.06 6.24
N TRP A 72 -2.18 0.79 5.31
CA TRP A 72 -1.36 1.23 4.19
C TRP A 72 -0.21 2.12 4.63
N HIS A 73 0.91 1.96 3.95
CA HIS A 73 2.10 2.80 4.09
C HIS A 73 2.63 3.20 2.73
N PHE A 74 3.19 4.41 2.64
CA PHE A 74 4.10 4.75 1.55
C PHE A 74 5.46 4.13 1.82
N VAL A 75 6.05 3.55 0.78
CA VAL A 75 7.37 2.92 0.78
C VAL A 75 8.07 3.23 -0.54
N THR A 76 9.38 3.06 -0.60
CA THR A 76 10.11 3.12 -1.87
C THR A 76 10.09 1.76 -2.59
N PRO A 77 10.27 1.72 -3.93
CA PRO A 77 10.46 0.47 -4.66
C PRO A 77 11.62 -0.38 -4.15
N ALA A 78 12.67 0.26 -3.61
CA ALA A 78 13.82 -0.43 -3.04
C ALA A 78 13.47 -1.18 -1.73
N ASP A 79 12.49 -0.66 -0.98
CA ASP A 79 12.20 -1.16 0.38
C ASP A 79 10.98 -2.09 0.43
N ILE A 80 10.04 -1.99 -0.51
CA ILE A 80 8.76 -2.70 -0.46
C ILE A 80 8.92 -4.21 -0.26
N ARG A 81 9.80 -4.86 -1.04
CA ARG A 81 9.96 -6.33 -1.04
C ARG A 81 10.51 -6.87 0.27
N TRP A 82 11.58 -6.26 0.79
CA TRP A 82 12.17 -6.76 2.04
C TRP A 82 11.28 -6.45 3.24
N MET A 83 10.57 -5.31 3.24
CA MET A 83 9.62 -4.97 4.31
C MET A 83 8.43 -5.94 4.33
N GLN A 84 7.87 -6.28 3.17
CA GLN A 84 6.81 -7.30 3.07
C GLN A 84 7.31 -8.67 3.52
N ALA A 85 8.48 -9.11 3.06
CA ALA A 85 9.06 -10.39 3.47
C ALA A 85 9.29 -10.47 5.00
N LEU A 86 9.73 -9.37 5.61
CA LEU A 86 9.98 -9.31 7.05
C LEU A 86 8.70 -9.28 7.88
N THR A 87 7.69 -8.51 7.46
CA THR A 87 6.53 -8.18 8.31
C THR A 87 5.24 -8.88 7.90
N GLY A 88 5.10 -9.22 6.62
CA GLY A 88 3.89 -9.81 6.04
C GLY A 88 3.43 -11.09 6.75
N PRO A 89 4.29 -12.09 6.95
CA PRO A 89 3.89 -13.34 7.60
C PRO A 89 3.31 -13.15 9.01
N ARG A 90 3.86 -12.21 9.78
CA ARG A 90 3.36 -11.90 11.14
C ARG A 90 2.00 -11.22 11.09
N VAL A 91 1.81 -10.26 10.19
CA VAL A 91 0.52 -9.55 10.04
C VAL A 91 -0.56 -10.50 9.55
N GLN A 92 -0.25 -11.34 8.55
CA GLN A 92 -1.16 -12.38 8.05
C GLN A 92 -1.56 -13.36 9.16
N ALA A 93 -0.60 -13.85 9.95
CA ALA A 93 -0.87 -14.75 11.07
C ALA A 93 -1.81 -14.12 12.11
N THR A 94 -1.60 -12.84 12.44
CA THR A 94 -2.46 -12.09 13.39
C THR A 94 -3.88 -11.93 12.83
N ASN A 95 -4.04 -11.69 11.52
CA ASN A 95 -5.33 -11.46 10.89
C ASN A 95 -6.07 -12.76 10.50
N ARG A 96 -5.41 -13.91 10.54
CA ARG A 96 -5.94 -15.18 10.04
C ARG A 96 -7.30 -15.57 10.63
N ALA A 97 -7.47 -15.42 11.93
CA ALA A 97 -8.74 -15.75 12.59
C ALA A 97 -9.88 -14.85 12.10
N TYR A 98 -9.61 -13.57 11.94
CA TYR A 98 -10.59 -12.61 11.42
C TYR A 98 -10.89 -12.86 9.93
N CYS A 99 -9.90 -13.14 9.10
CA CYS A 99 -10.12 -13.52 7.70
C CYS A 99 -11.05 -14.75 7.59
N ARG A 100 -10.84 -15.78 8.41
CA ARG A 100 -11.73 -16.96 8.44
C ARG A 100 -13.15 -16.62 8.85
N SER A 101 -13.34 -15.74 9.82
CA SER A 101 -14.71 -15.28 10.21
C SER A 101 -15.43 -14.53 9.08
N LEU A 102 -14.68 -13.99 8.11
CA LEU A 102 -15.20 -13.39 6.89
C LEU A 102 -15.38 -14.39 5.73
N GLY A 103 -15.17 -15.69 5.97
CA GLY A 103 -15.27 -16.75 4.96
C GLY A 103 -14.03 -16.85 4.05
N LEU A 104 -12.93 -16.18 4.39
CA LEU A 104 -11.68 -16.23 3.65
C LEU A 104 -10.82 -17.41 4.11
N GLU A 105 -11.16 -18.60 3.63
CA GLU A 105 -10.38 -19.82 3.82
C GLU A 105 -9.11 -19.81 2.97
N ASP A 106 -8.04 -20.48 3.42
CA ASP A 106 -6.73 -20.47 2.75
C ASP A 106 -6.80 -20.90 1.28
N ARG A 107 -7.65 -21.91 0.95
CA ARG A 107 -7.88 -22.34 -0.42
C ARG A 107 -8.54 -21.28 -1.28
N LEU A 108 -9.49 -20.55 -0.72
CA LEU A 108 -10.17 -19.44 -1.39
C LEU A 108 -9.20 -18.29 -1.66
N ILE A 109 -8.43 -17.89 -0.65
CA ILE A 109 -7.40 -16.83 -0.77
C ILE A 109 -6.41 -17.19 -1.88
N THR A 110 -5.86 -18.41 -1.86
CA THR A 110 -4.89 -18.87 -2.88
C THR A 110 -5.49 -18.84 -4.29
N ARG A 111 -6.73 -19.30 -4.44
CA ARG A 111 -7.43 -19.29 -5.74
C ARG A 111 -7.71 -17.87 -6.21
N ALA A 112 -8.18 -17.01 -5.32
CA ALA A 112 -8.51 -15.62 -5.63
C ALA A 112 -7.26 -14.83 -6.01
N ARG A 113 -6.12 -14.99 -5.32
CA ARG A 113 -4.86 -14.35 -5.67
C ARG A 113 -4.42 -14.68 -7.09
N ARG A 114 -4.46 -15.93 -7.51
CA ARG A 114 -4.13 -16.32 -8.90
C ARG A 114 -5.01 -15.65 -9.94
N VAL A 115 -6.28 -15.39 -9.62
CA VAL A 115 -7.19 -14.67 -10.52
C VAL A 115 -6.81 -13.19 -10.61
N ILE A 116 -6.47 -12.58 -9.46
CA ILE A 116 -6.01 -11.19 -9.39
C ILE A 116 -4.70 -11.01 -10.15
N GLU A 117 -3.71 -11.89 -9.94
CA GLU A 117 -2.43 -11.89 -10.66
C GLU A 117 -2.64 -11.87 -12.17
N ARG A 118 -3.43 -12.83 -12.68
CA ARG A 118 -3.74 -12.90 -14.12
C ARG A 118 -4.46 -11.68 -14.65
N ALA A 119 -5.35 -11.10 -13.85
CA ALA A 119 -6.10 -9.92 -14.25
C ALA A 119 -5.21 -8.66 -14.34
N LEU A 120 -4.08 -8.65 -13.62
CA LEU A 120 -3.11 -7.56 -13.59
C LEU A 120 -1.87 -7.82 -14.46
N GLU A 121 -1.80 -8.97 -15.16
CA GLU A 121 -0.70 -9.28 -16.08
C GLU A 121 -0.56 -8.20 -17.17
N GLY A 122 0.68 -7.96 -17.59
CA GLY A 122 0.97 -6.96 -18.62
C GLY A 122 0.99 -5.51 -18.12
N GLY A 123 1.04 -5.29 -16.80
CA GLY A 123 1.08 -3.95 -16.20
C GLY A 123 -0.30 -3.28 -16.13
N CYS A 124 -1.37 -4.07 -16.15
CA CYS A 124 -2.73 -3.55 -16.01
C CYS A 124 -2.98 -3.00 -14.60
N HIS A 125 -3.72 -1.90 -14.53
CA HIS A 125 -4.25 -1.34 -13.29
C HIS A 125 -5.75 -1.56 -13.25
N LEU A 126 -6.26 -2.10 -12.14
CA LEU A 126 -7.68 -2.39 -11.96
C LEU A 126 -8.18 -1.80 -10.64
N THR A 127 -9.38 -1.24 -10.69
CA THR A 127 -10.13 -0.82 -9.52
C THR A 127 -10.61 -2.02 -8.70
N ARG A 128 -11.04 -1.78 -7.46
CA ARG A 128 -11.65 -2.83 -6.63
C ARG A 128 -12.87 -3.48 -7.26
N ASP A 129 -13.68 -2.69 -7.97
CA ASP A 129 -14.88 -3.19 -8.64
C ASP A 129 -14.55 -4.07 -9.84
N GLU A 130 -13.52 -3.71 -10.60
CA GLU A 130 -13.02 -4.52 -11.72
C GLU A 130 -12.39 -5.83 -11.21
N LEU A 131 -11.62 -5.79 -10.11
CA LEU A 131 -11.10 -6.99 -9.46
C LEU A 131 -12.24 -7.87 -8.92
N SER A 132 -13.28 -7.28 -8.30
CA SER A 132 -14.47 -8.01 -7.89
C SER A 132 -15.19 -8.65 -9.09
N ALA A 133 -15.27 -7.95 -10.23
CA ALA A 133 -15.85 -8.48 -11.46
C ALA A 133 -15.03 -9.65 -12.02
N ALA A 134 -13.69 -9.57 -12.00
CA ALA A 134 -12.82 -10.65 -12.41
C ALA A 134 -12.99 -11.90 -11.53
N LEU A 135 -13.09 -11.73 -10.22
CA LEU A 135 -13.37 -12.81 -9.26
C LEU A 135 -14.74 -13.47 -9.51
N ARG A 136 -15.78 -12.68 -9.79
CA ARG A 136 -17.13 -13.21 -10.08
C ARG A 136 -17.18 -14.10 -11.32
N ARG A 137 -16.35 -13.85 -12.34
CA ARG A 137 -16.27 -14.69 -13.55
C ARG A 137 -15.86 -16.13 -13.23
N VAL A 138 -15.16 -16.34 -12.12
CA VAL A 138 -14.75 -17.67 -11.64
C VAL A 138 -15.54 -18.13 -10.40
N ARG A 139 -16.74 -17.55 -10.20
CA ARG A 139 -17.66 -17.86 -9.08
C ARG A 139 -17.05 -17.62 -7.70
N ILE A 140 -16.27 -16.56 -7.55
CA ILE A 140 -15.80 -16.04 -6.27
C ILE A 140 -16.52 -14.71 -6.03
N GLU A 141 -17.48 -14.70 -5.11
CA GLU A 141 -18.30 -13.53 -4.81
C GLU A 141 -17.81 -12.87 -3.52
N LEU A 142 -16.93 -11.89 -3.65
CA LEU A 142 -16.40 -11.10 -2.55
C LEU A 142 -16.68 -9.62 -2.76
N LYS A 143 -17.23 -8.96 -1.73
CA LYS A 143 -17.51 -7.51 -1.69
C LYS A 143 -17.23 -6.97 -0.30
N GLY A 144 -17.13 -5.64 -0.17
CA GLY A 144 -16.94 -4.98 1.13
C GLY A 144 -15.71 -5.47 1.89
N GLN A 145 -15.88 -5.81 3.16
CA GLN A 145 -14.78 -6.24 4.03
C GLN A 145 -14.06 -7.51 3.56
N PRO A 146 -14.73 -8.60 3.15
CA PRO A 146 -14.03 -9.78 2.64
C PRO A 146 -13.10 -9.47 1.46
N LEU A 147 -13.54 -8.65 0.50
CA LEU A 147 -12.70 -8.23 -0.62
C LEU A 147 -11.52 -7.37 -0.14
N ALA A 148 -11.76 -6.41 0.75
CA ALA A 148 -10.72 -5.55 1.29
C ALA A 148 -9.62 -6.36 2.01
N HIS A 149 -10.01 -7.35 2.81
CA HIS A 149 -9.05 -8.23 3.51
C HIS A 149 -8.33 -9.18 2.56
N LEU A 150 -8.97 -9.67 1.50
CA LEU A 150 -8.30 -10.44 0.45
C LEU A 150 -7.21 -9.60 -0.25
N LEU A 151 -7.53 -8.35 -0.60
CA LEU A 151 -6.55 -7.45 -1.25
C LEU A 151 -5.40 -7.09 -0.30
N ALA A 152 -5.69 -6.82 0.96
CA ALA A 152 -4.66 -6.60 1.98
C ALA A 152 -3.74 -7.83 2.17
N ASP A 153 -4.29 -9.04 2.14
CA ASP A 153 -3.52 -10.27 2.19
C ASP A 153 -2.62 -10.44 0.95
N ALA A 154 -3.12 -10.09 -0.24
CA ALA A 154 -2.36 -10.11 -1.48
C ALA A 154 -1.24 -9.04 -1.50
N GLU A 155 -1.44 -7.89 -0.89
CA GLU A 155 -0.40 -6.88 -0.70
C GLU A 155 0.68 -7.35 0.28
N LEU A 156 0.28 -7.96 1.41
CA LEU A 156 1.21 -8.52 2.40
C LEU A 156 2.06 -9.67 1.85
N ASP A 157 1.54 -10.40 0.87
CA ASP A 157 2.22 -11.49 0.15
C ASP A 157 3.06 -10.98 -1.03
N ALA A 158 3.22 -9.68 -1.18
CA ALA A 158 3.95 -9.04 -2.29
C ALA A 158 3.41 -9.36 -3.69
N THR A 159 2.16 -9.80 -3.80
CA THR A 159 1.49 -10.11 -5.07
C THR A 159 1.06 -8.83 -5.80
N ILE A 160 0.54 -7.85 -5.05
CA ILE A 160 0.07 -6.56 -5.58
C ILE A 160 0.52 -5.40 -4.69
N CYS A 161 0.39 -4.19 -5.19
CA CYS A 161 0.38 -2.95 -4.40
C CYS A 161 -0.65 -1.99 -4.99
N SER A 162 -0.94 -0.88 -4.29
CA SER A 162 -1.82 0.14 -4.85
C SER A 162 -1.17 0.80 -6.08
N GLY A 163 -1.90 0.92 -7.16
CA GLY A 163 -1.52 1.63 -8.38
C GLY A 163 -1.88 3.12 -8.35
N PRO A 164 -1.69 3.83 -9.46
CA PRO A 164 -2.05 5.25 -9.61
C PRO A 164 -3.51 5.50 -9.23
N VAL A 165 -3.82 6.73 -8.84
CA VAL A 165 -5.19 7.15 -8.59
C VAL A 165 -5.97 7.07 -9.91
N SER A 166 -7.15 6.45 -9.89
CA SER A 166 -7.97 6.36 -11.09
C SER A 166 -8.53 7.73 -11.45
N ALA A 167 -8.69 8.00 -12.77
CA ALA A 167 -9.29 9.25 -13.25
C ALA A 167 -10.77 9.42 -12.82
N ALA A 168 -11.39 8.38 -12.30
CA ALA A 168 -12.75 8.39 -11.80
C ALA A 168 -12.88 8.74 -10.29
N GLY A 169 -11.79 9.06 -9.62
CA GLY A 169 -11.73 9.42 -8.19
C GLY A 169 -11.50 8.24 -7.28
#